data_8b9fec48c3e3a7004686bac8febe1f39
#
_entry.id   8b9fec48c3e3a7004686bac8febe1f39
#
_cell.length_a   1.000
_cell.length_b   1.000
_cell.length_c   1.000
_cell.angle_alpha   90.00
_cell.angle_beta   90.00
_cell.angle_gamma   90.00
#
_symmetry.space_group_name_H-M   'P 1'
#
loop_
_entity.id
_entity.type
_entity.pdbx_description
1 polymer ?
#
loop_
_entity_poly.entity_id
_entity_poly.type
_entity_poly.pdbx_seq_one_letter_code
_entity_poly.pdbx_strand_id
1 'polypeptide(L)'
;MRAAVAVAQSATDPIGCLVVRDEPEPTPEPGWVRVKVRAASLTQHDLWTLRGVGHPAERIPMILGCEAAGETDDGRRVLVHGVIADPDAGGGDETLDPDREILSERHPGAFAQFVAVPARNVVALPDGVSFEQGACLPITWGTAYRMLFTRAGVRAGDRVLVQGGAGGVGSAACWLASRAGARVYATARTPQKRAYAEAMGAIAVEPDARLPERVDVVVDTIGEATWKHSLRCLRPGGTVVLCGATSGGSPDPELLRVFYQQLRVIGSTACTLVELKA
;
A
#
# COMPACT_ATOMS: atom_id res chain seq x y z
N MET A 1 -11.70 22.48 -11.44
CA MET A 1 -12.17 21.16 -10.93
C MET A 1 -12.14 21.11 -9.40
N ARG A 2 -13.06 20.40 -8.76
CA ARG A 2 -13.01 20.20 -7.30
C ARG A 2 -11.89 19.24 -6.95
N ALA A 3 -11.09 19.56 -5.91
CA ALA A 3 -9.99 18.74 -5.43
C ALA A 3 -9.84 18.84 -3.91
N ALA A 4 -9.29 17.79 -3.29
CA ALA A 4 -8.90 17.76 -1.89
C ALA A 4 -7.38 18.00 -1.79
N VAL A 5 -7.02 19.12 -1.17
CA VAL A 5 -5.67 19.69 -1.21
C VAL A 5 -5.10 19.77 0.20
N ALA A 6 -3.92 19.20 0.41
CA ALA A 6 -3.10 19.50 1.58
C ALA A 6 -2.54 20.91 1.43
N VAL A 7 -2.93 21.84 2.32
CA VAL A 7 -2.51 23.24 2.30
C VAL A 7 -1.48 23.58 3.36
N ALA A 8 -1.28 22.66 4.30
CA ALA A 8 -0.30 22.73 5.38
C ALA A 8 0.03 21.31 5.85
N GLN A 9 0.89 21.20 6.86
CA GLN A 9 1.23 19.94 7.52
C GLN A 9 1.17 20.11 9.03
N SER A 10 0.58 19.14 9.73
CA SER A 10 0.51 19.13 11.20
C SER A 10 0.54 17.70 11.75
N ALA A 11 1.47 17.43 12.64
CA ALA A 11 1.54 16.14 13.32
C ALA A 11 0.36 15.91 14.27
N THR A 12 -0.22 17.00 14.83
CA THR A 12 -1.29 16.94 15.86
C THR A 12 -2.68 17.15 15.29
N ASP A 13 -2.81 17.89 14.20
CA ASP A 13 -4.09 18.13 13.50
C ASP A 13 -3.93 17.99 11.97
N PRO A 14 -3.66 16.78 11.48
CA PRO A 14 -3.45 16.58 10.04
C PRO A 14 -4.72 16.86 9.21
N ILE A 15 -5.91 16.58 9.75
CA ILE A 15 -7.17 16.78 9.01
C ILE A 15 -7.49 18.28 8.84
N GLY A 16 -7.13 19.12 9.81
CA GLY A 16 -7.24 20.57 9.69
C GLY A 16 -6.37 21.16 8.57
N CYS A 17 -5.41 20.40 8.05
CA CYS A 17 -4.55 20.78 6.93
C CYS A 17 -5.13 20.43 5.54
N LEU A 18 -6.29 19.77 5.48
CA LEU A 18 -6.96 19.34 4.25
C LEU A 18 -8.10 20.29 3.89
N VAL A 19 -8.11 20.80 2.67
CA VAL A 19 -9.16 21.71 2.16
C VAL A 19 -9.72 21.17 0.85
N VAL A 20 -11.04 21.17 0.72
CA VAL A 20 -11.70 20.90 -0.57
C VAL A 20 -11.98 22.24 -1.27
N ARG A 21 -11.33 22.48 -2.40
CA ARG A 21 -11.43 23.74 -3.16
C ARG A 21 -11.41 23.50 -4.66
N ASP A 22 -11.61 24.57 -5.42
CA ASP A 22 -11.46 24.54 -6.87
C ASP A 22 -9.99 24.73 -7.25
N GLU A 23 -9.51 23.86 -8.14
CA GLU A 23 -8.18 23.86 -8.73
C GLU A 23 -8.30 23.85 -10.27
N PRO A 24 -7.30 24.32 -11.01
CA PRO A 24 -7.25 24.17 -12.46
C PRO A 24 -7.35 22.71 -12.87
N GLU A 25 -7.98 22.43 -13.99
CA GLU A 25 -7.91 21.09 -14.59
C GLU A 25 -6.49 20.81 -15.12
N PRO A 26 -5.96 19.59 -14.96
CA PRO A 26 -4.63 19.27 -15.46
C PRO A 26 -4.61 19.26 -16.99
N THR A 27 -3.59 19.89 -17.56
CA THR A 27 -3.25 19.78 -18.99
C THR A 27 -2.14 18.74 -19.11
N PRO A 28 -2.39 17.59 -19.73
CA PRO A 28 -1.37 16.54 -19.87
C PRO A 28 -0.16 17.04 -20.68
N GLU A 29 1.03 16.73 -20.20
CA GLU A 29 2.27 16.90 -20.94
C GLU A 29 2.40 15.85 -22.08
N PRO A 30 3.32 16.03 -23.03
CA PRO A 30 3.60 15.01 -24.04
C PRO A 30 3.94 13.67 -23.38
N GLY A 31 3.25 12.60 -23.79
CA GLY A 31 3.40 11.26 -23.18
C GLY A 31 2.56 11.02 -21.95
N TRP A 32 1.80 12.01 -21.48
CA TRP A 32 0.84 11.89 -20.38
C TRP A 32 -0.61 11.82 -20.89
N VAL A 33 -1.47 11.30 -20.05
CA VAL A 33 -2.92 11.22 -20.33
C VAL A 33 -3.71 11.79 -19.15
N ARG A 34 -4.85 12.39 -19.45
CA ARG A 34 -5.82 12.82 -18.46
C ARG A 34 -6.81 11.70 -18.20
N VAL A 35 -7.10 11.47 -16.92
CA VAL A 35 -8.10 10.52 -16.45
C VAL A 35 -9.17 11.28 -15.66
N LYS A 36 -10.44 11.14 -16.06
CA LYS A 36 -11.59 11.55 -15.25
C LYS A 36 -11.77 10.56 -14.12
N VAL A 37 -11.47 10.96 -12.90
CA VAL A 37 -11.53 10.10 -11.72
C VAL A 37 -12.98 9.76 -11.40
N ARG A 38 -13.28 8.47 -11.25
CA ARG A 38 -14.58 7.95 -10.83
C ARG A 38 -14.56 7.49 -9.38
N ALA A 39 -13.42 6.96 -8.94
CA ALA A 39 -13.15 6.58 -7.56
C ALA A 39 -11.66 6.72 -7.26
N ALA A 40 -11.32 7.06 -6.03
CA ALA A 40 -9.96 7.06 -5.51
C ALA A 40 -9.98 6.48 -4.09
N SER A 41 -8.94 5.77 -3.67
CA SER A 41 -8.89 5.20 -2.34
C SER A 41 -8.02 6.02 -1.39
N LEU A 42 -8.38 6.00 -0.10
CA LEU A 42 -7.62 6.61 0.98
C LEU A 42 -6.52 5.66 1.46
N THR A 43 -5.29 6.16 1.53
CA THR A 43 -4.14 5.39 2.01
C THR A 43 -3.46 6.07 3.20
N GLN A 44 -2.57 5.35 3.88
CA GLN A 44 -1.74 5.95 4.94
C GLN A 44 -0.78 7.00 4.38
N HIS A 45 -0.43 6.92 3.10
CA HIS A 45 0.41 7.91 2.42
C HIS A 45 -0.23 9.31 2.48
N ASP A 46 -1.53 9.42 2.23
CA ASP A 46 -2.26 10.70 2.30
C ASP A 46 -2.18 11.31 3.70
N LEU A 47 -2.37 10.49 4.73
CA LEU A 47 -2.28 10.94 6.11
C LEU A 47 -0.84 11.33 6.50
N TRP A 48 0.16 10.62 5.99
CA TRP A 48 1.57 10.95 6.24
C TRP A 48 1.96 12.27 5.57
N THR A 49 1.49 12.54 4.36
CA THR A 49 1.66 13.84 3.70
C THR A 49 1.10 14.97 4.56
N LEU A 50 -0.13 14.82 5.08
CA LEU A 50 -0.74 15.78 5.99
C LEU A 50 0.00 15.96 7.32
N ARG A 51 0.71 14.90 7.78
CA ARG A 51 1.55 14.94 9.01
C ARG A 51 2.96 15.48 8.77
N GLY A 52 3.37 15.70 7.53
CA GLY A 52 4.73 16.09 7.18
C GLY A 52 5.75 14.95 7.30
N VAL A 53 5.30 13.69 7.16
CA VAL A 53 6.17 12.52 7.20
C VAL A 53 6.49 12.08 5.77
N GLY A 54 7.76 12.15 5.39
CA GLY A 54 8.23 11.74 4.06
C GLY A 54 7.84 12.68 2.91
N HIS A 55 7.18 13.80 3.20
CA HIS A 55 6.79 14.80 2.20
C HIS A 55 7.33 16.18 2.60
N PRO A 56 8.21 16.80 1.78
CA PRO A 56 8.80 18.11 2.06
C PRO A 56 7.74 19.21 2.08
N ALA A 57 7.83 20.13 3.06
CA ALA A 57 6.85 21.21 3.24
C ALA A 57 6.78 22.17 2.05
N GLU A 58 7.89 22.34 1.32
CA GLU A 58 7.97 23.19 0.13
C GLU A 58 7.18 22.66 -1.07
N ARG A 59 6.69 21.43 -1.01
CA ARG A 59 5.79 20.86 -2.03
C ARG A 59 4.30 21.05 -1.71
N ILE A 60 3.99 21.69 -0.61
CA ILE A 60 2.62 22.11 -0.29
C ILE A 60 2.35 23.48 -0.95
N PRO A 61 1.16 23.70 -1.56
CA PRO A 61 -0.04 22.85 -1.55
C PRO A 61 0.05 21.67 -2.53
N MET A 62 -0.57 20.51 -2.15
CA MET A 62 -0.58 19.30 -2.95
C MET A 62 -1.97 18.65 -2.97
N ILE A 63 -2.47 18.31 -4.16
CA ILE A 63 -3.67 17.45 -4.28
C ILE A 63 -3.28 16.04 -3.87
N LEU A 64 -4.01 15.47 -2.91
CA LEU A 64 -3.72 14.13 -2.38
C LEU A 64 -4.29 13.01 -3.27
N GLY A 65 -4.05 11.76 -2.88
CA GLY A 65 -4.54 10.55 -3.53
C GLY A 65 -3.53 9.90 -4.46
N CYS A 66 -3.06 8.72 -4.09
CA CYS A 66 -2.00 8.01 -4.82
C CYS A 66 -2.51 6.85 -5.70
N GLU A 67 -3.80 6.54 -5.67
CA GLU A 67 -4.41 5.50 -6.53
C GLU A 67 -5.85 5.86 -6.89
N ALA A 68 -6.26 5.47 -8.09
CA ALA A 68 -7.62 5.73 -8.58
C ALA A 68 -8.03 4.77 -9.69
N ALA A 69 -9.33 4.81 -9.99
CA ALA A 69 -9.91 4.27 -11.21
C ALA A 69 -10.79 5.32 -11.88
N GLY A 70 -10.85 5.31 -13.19
CA GLY A 70 -11.60 6.32 -13.93
C GLY A 70 -11.68 6.03 -15.43
N GLU A 71 -11.89 7.09 -16.19
CA GLU A 71 -12.04 7.04 -17.64
C GLU A 71 -11.07 8.02 -18.31
N THR A 72 -10.37 7.56 -19.33
CA THR A 72 -9.57 8.42 -20.20
C THR A 72 -10.48 9.28 -21.11
N ASP A 73 -9.93 10.34 -21.73
CA ASP A 73 -10.71 11.21 -22.61
C ASP A 73 -11.33 10.48 -23.83
N ASP A 74 -10.75 9.35 -24.25
CA ASP A 74 -11.29 8.46 -25.28
C ASP A 74 -12.29 7.41 -24.75
N GLY A 75 -12.68 7.51 -23.47
CA GLY A 75 -13.73 6.69 -22.86
C GLY A 75 -13.29 5.32 -22.35
N ARG A 76 -12.00 4.99 -22.35
CA ARG A 76 -11.50 3.72 -21.77
C ARG A 76 -11.59 3.74 -20.26
N ARG A 77 -12.10 2.66 -19.66
CA ARG A 77 -12.11 2.42 -18.23
C ARG A 77 -10.72 1.96 -17.79
N VAL A 78 -10.13 2.65 -16.81
CA VAL A 78 -8.73 2.43 -16.43
C VAL A 78 -8.51 2.48 -14.92
N LEU A 79 -7.44 1.82 -14.49
CA LEU A 79 -6.76 1.99 -13.21
C LEU A 79 -5.63 3.00 -13.40
N VAL A 80 -5.35 3.79 -12.38
CA VAL A 80 -4.22 4.70 -12.32
C VAL A 80 -3.15 4.09 -11.41
N HIS A 81 -2.05 3.59 -12.00
CA HIS A 81 -0.89 3.13 -11.24
C HIS A 81 -0.12 4.33 -10.68
N GLY A 82 -0.03 4.42 -9.35
CA GLY A 82 0.49 5.61 -8.68
C GLY A 82 2.02 5.69 -8.61
N VAL A 83 2.78 4.67 -9.03
CA VAL A 83 4.25 4.73 -9.07
C VAL A 83 4.70 5.34 -10.39
N ILE A 84 5.27 6.54 -10.35
CA ILE A 84 5.86 7.22 -11.49
C ILE A 84 7.38 7.08 -11.38
N ALA A 85 7.99 6.36 -12.32
CA ALA A 85 9.40 5.99 -12.30
C ALA A 85 9.90 5.63 -13.71
N ASP A 86 11.20 5.58 -13.88
CA ASP A 86 11.81 5.01 -15.08
C ASP A 86 11.62 3.48 -15.07
N PRO A 87 10.96 2.90 -16.11
CA PRO A 87 10.73 1.46 -16.21
C PRO A 87 12.02 0.64 -16.29
N ASP A 88 13.09 1.22 -16.77
CA ASP A 88 14.38 0.54 -16.97
C ASP A 88 15.31 0.67 -15.76
N ALA A 89 14.93 1.51 -14.77
CA ALA A 89 15.67 1.62 -13.52
C ALA A 89 15.57 0.34 -12.68
N GLY A 90 16.49 0.17 -11.74
CA GLY A 90 16.49 -0.95 -10.79
C GLY A 90 16.55 -2.35 -11.42
N GLY A 91 17.04 -2.46 -12.66
CA GLY A 91 17.11 -3.74 -13.38
C GLY A 91 15.73 -4.27 -13.81
N GLY A 92 14.78 -3.37 -14.08
CA GLY A 92 13.39 -3.67 -14.43
C GLY A 92 12.43 -3.69 -13.23
N ASP A 93 12.92 -3.39 -12.04
CA ASP A 93 12.09 -3.10 -10.85
C ASP A 93 12.03 -1.58 -10.63
N GLU A 94 11.06 -0.94 -11.24
CA GLU A 94 10.86 0.52 -11.20
C GLU A 94 10.66 1.07 -9.78
N THR A 95 10.32 0.23 -8.80
CA THR A 95 10.25 0.65 -7.40
C THR A 95 11.63 0.89 -6.77
N LEU A 96 12.70 0.51 -7.47
CA LEU A 96 14.10 0.76 -7.07
C LEU A 96 14.71 1.97 -7.79
N ASP A 97 13.97 2.64 -8.65
CA ASP A 97 14.40 3.92 -9.22
C ASP A 97 14.64 4.93 -8.08
N PRO A 98 15.83 5.53 -7.95
CA PRO A 98 16.10 6.54 -6.93
C PRO A 98 15.24 7.81 -7.12
N ASP A 99 14.80 8.08 -8.35
CA ASP A 99 13.98 9.23 -8.69
C ASP A 99 12.47 8.90 -8.75
N ARG A 100 12.07 7.67 -8.41
CA ARG A 100 10.66 7.31 -8.34
C ARG A 100 9.89 8.22 -7.41
N GLU A 101 8.61 8.38 -7.71
CA GLU A 101 7.65 8.98 -6.80
C GLU A 101 6.38 8.13 -6.71
N ILE A 102 5.64 8.32 -5.65
CA ILE A 102 4.24 7.95 -5.58
C ILE A 102 3.42 9.19 -5.92
N LEU A 103 2.40 9.03 -6.75
CA LEU A 103 1.46 10.10 -7.13
C LEU A 103 0.99 10.85 -5.87
N SER A 104 0.91 12.17 -5.91
CA SER A 104 0.73 13.13 -4.82
C SER A 104 2.01 13.49 -4.03
N GLU A 105 3.21 13.10 -4.51
CA GLU A 105 4.47 13.55 -3.91
C GLU A 105 5.10 14.73 -4.67
N ARG A 106 5.16 14.66 -6.00
CA ARG A 106 5.67 15.73 -6.88
C ARG A 106 4.60 16.22 -7.85
N HIS A 107 3.77 15.29 -8.34
CA HIS A 107 2.65 15.58 -9.23
C HIS A 107 1.33 15.52 -8.46
N PRO A 108 0.32 16.35 -8.86
CA PRO A 108 -1.00 16.36 -8.23
C PRO A 108 -1.64 14.97 -8.21
N GLY A 109 -2.22 14.60 -7.06
CA GLY A 109 -2.85 13.32 -6.84
C GLY A 109 -4.27 13.21 -7.39
N ALA A 110 -4.90 12.08 -7.09
CA ALA A 110 -6.18 11.65 -7.65
C ALA A 110 -7.41 12.04 -6.80
N PHE A 111 -7.26 12.76 -5.67
CA PHE A 111 -8.42 13.29 -4.95
C PHE A 111 -8.94 14.56 -5.61
N ALA A 112 -9.23 14.46 -6.90
CA ALA A 112 -9.74 15.48 -7.77
C ALA A 112 -10.66 14.89 -8.84
N GLN A 113 -11.40 15.73 -9.58
CA GLN A 113 -12.24 15.26 -10.68
C GLN A 113 -11.43 14.71 -11.86
N PHE A 114 -10.20 15.21 -12.03
CA PHE A 114 -9.27 14.75 -13.06
C PHE A 114 -7.85 14.66 -12.50
N VAL A 115 -7.09 13.71 -13.03
CA VAL A 115 -5.66 13.54 -12.77
C VAL A 115 -4.92 13.34 -14.09
N ALA A 116 -3.70 13.87 -14.19
CA ALA A 116 -2.79 13.56 -15.30
C ALA A 116 -1.68 12.63 -14.82
N VAL A 117 -1.39 11.60 -15.61
CA VAL A 117 -0.33 10.62 -15.34
C VAL A 117 0.37 10.21 -16.63
N PRO A 118 1.61 9.69 -16.59
CA PRO A 118 2.24 9.11 -17.77
C PRO A 118 1.34 8.05 -18.40
N ALA A 119 1.26 8.00 -19.73
CA ALA A 119 0.37 7.08 -20.46
C ALA A 119 0.61 5.61 -20.10
N ARG A 120 1.85 5.24 -19.72
CA ARG A 120 2.19 3.89 -19.24
C ARG A 120 1.54 3.54 -17.89
N ASN A 121 1.22 4.54 -17.08
CA ASN A 121 0.65 4.37 -15.74
C ASN A 121 -0.87 4.09 -15.75
N VAL A 122 -1.51 4.06 -16.90
CA VAL A 122 -2.91 3.63 -17.02
C VAL A 122 -2.99 2.18 -17.46
N VAL A 123 -3.76 1.39 -16.72
CA VAL A 123 -4.02 -0.03 -16.96
C VAL A 123 -5.51 -0.20 -17.19
N ALA A 124 -5.90 -1.03 -18.16
CA ALA A 124 -7.31 -1.31 -18.41
C ALA A 124 -7.98 -1.85 -17.13
N LEU A 125 -9.11 -1.27 -16.73
CA LEU A 125 -9.95 -1.82 -15.67
C LEU A 125 -10.65 -3.08 -16.21
N PRO A 126 -10.48 -4.25 -15.56
CA PRO A 126 -11.13 -5.48 -16.03
C PRO A 126 -12.65 -5.37 -16.08
N ASP A 127 -13.28 -6.10 -17.01
CA ASP A 127 -14.73 -6.18 -17.10
C ASP A 127 -15.32 -6.75 -15.80
N GLY A 128 -16.46 -6.20 -15.37
CA GLY A 128 -17.13 -6.62 -14.14
C GLY A 128 -16.55 -6.05 -12.85
N VAL A 129 -15.38 -5.38 -12.87
CA VAL A 129 -14.82 -4.66 -11.72
C VAL A 129 -15.39 -3.24 -11.69
N SER A 130 -15.93 -2.81 -10.53
CA SER A 130 -16.41 -1.44 -10.36
C SER A 130 -15.23 -0.46 -10.22
N PHE A 131 -15.48 0.84 -10.40
CA PHE A 131 -14.44 1.86 -10.19
C PHE A 131 -13.97 1.89 -8.74
N GLU A 132 -14.87 1.68 -7.78
CA GLU A 132 -14.55 1.66 -6.35
C GLU A 132 -13.64 0.46 -6.01
N GLN A 133 -13.91 -0.71 -6.57
CA GLN A 133 -13.03 -1.87 -6.43
C GLN A 133 -11.69 -1.61 -7.10
N GLY A 134 -11.73 -1.11 -8.34
CA GLY A 134 -10.53 -0.79 -9.12
C GLY A 134 -9.62 0.23 -8.44
N ALA A 135 -10.19 1.24 -7.79
CA ALA A 135 -9.43 2.29 -7.12
C ALA A 135 -8.53 1.79 -5.97
N CYS A 136 -8.80 0.61 -5.42
CA CYS A 136 -7.98 0.02 -4.36
C CYS A 136 -6.84 -0.87 -4.86
N LEU A 137 -6.83 -1.21 -6.16
CA LEU A 137 -5.89 -2.20 -6.70
C LEU A 137 -4.45 -1.66 -6.88
N PRO A 138 -4.22 -0.43 -7.42
CA PRO A 138 -2.91 -0.04 -7.92
C PRO A 138 -1.82 0.08 -6.84
N ILE A 139 -2.13 0.63 -5.68
CA ILE A 139 -1.17 0.78 -4.58
C ILE A 139 -1.47 -0.20 -3.46
N THR A 140 -2.69 -0.20 -2.94
CA THR A 140 -3.02 -0.97 -1.74
C THR A 140 -2.92 -2.48 -1.98
N TRP A 141 -3.61 -3.02 -2.99
CA TRP A 141 -3.55 -4.44 -3.31
C TRP A 141 -2.25 -4.83 -3.99
N GLY A 142 -1.72 -3.98 -4.88
CA GLY A 142 -0.43 -4.18 -5.49
C GLY A 142 0.70 -4.30 -4.47
N THR A 143 0.70 -3.46 -3.42
CA THR A 143 1.64 -3.57 -2.30
C THR A 143 1.53 -4.94 -1.60
N ALA A 144 0.31 -5.40 -1.31
CA ALA A 144 0.10 -6.70 -0.68
C ALA A 144 0.59 -7.85 -1.57
N TYR A 145 0.29 -7.80 -2.87
CA TYR A 145 0.78 -8.77 -3.85
C TYR A 145 2.30 -8.84 -3.85
N ARG A 146 2.96 -7.68 -3.97
CA ARG A 146 4.43 -7.60 -3.96
C ARG A 146 5.02 -8.14 -2.67
N MET A 147 4.49 -7.76 -1.51
CA MET A 147 4.95 -8.26 -0.21
C MET A 147 4.91 -9.79 -0.13
N LEU A 148 3.79 -10.38 -0.55
CA LEU A 148 3.56 -11.82 -0.47
C LEU A 148 4.39 -12.61 -1.48
N PHE A 149 4.27 -12.25 -2.76
CA PHE A 149 4.76 -13.14 -3.84
C PHE A 149 6.15 -12.75 -4.31
N THR A 150 6.41 -11.48 -4.57
CA THR A 150 7.72 -11.04 -5.06
C THR A 150 8.76 -10.99 -3.95
N ARG A 151 8.39 -10.45 -2.78
CA ARG A 151 9.36 -10.22 -1.69
C ARG A 151 9.50 -11.41 -0.76
N ALA A 152 8.40 -11.99 -0.29
CA ALA A 152 8.41 -13.13 0.62
C ALA A 152 8.44 -14.49 -0.09
N GLY A 153 7.93 -14.57 -1.32
CA GLY A 153 7.83 -15.82 -2.08
C GLY A 153 6.83 -16.81 -1.49
N VAL A 154 5.70 -16.32 -0.97
CA VAL A 154 4.63 -17.14 -0.38
C VAL A 154 4.10 -18.17 -1.37
N ARG A 155 3.88 -19.39 -0.89
CA ARG A 155 3.40 -20.53 -1.66
C ARG A 155 2.25 -21.23 -0.95
N ALA A 156 1.52 -22.06 -1.67
CA ALA A 156 0.51 -22.95 -1.09
C ALA A 156 1.13 -23.81 0.03
N GLY A 157 0.42 -23.89 1.16
CA GLY A 157 0.87 -24.60 2.35
C GLY A 157 1.70 -23.76 3.33
N ASP A 158 2.20 -22.59 2.95
CA ASP A 158 2.87 -21.68 3.88
C ASP A 158 1.92 -21.17 4.96
N ARG A 159 2.47 -20.83 6.12
CA ARG A 159 1.77 -20.18 7.23
C ARG A 159 2.18 -18.72 7.25
N VAL A 160 1.21 -17.84 7.15
CA VAL A 160 1.40 -16.40 7.05
C VAL A 160 0.74 -15.71 8.23
N LEU A 161 1.45 -14.80 8.91
CA LEU A 161 0.85 -13.87 9.85
C LEU A 161 0.76 -12.49 9.20
N VAL A 162 -0.42 -11.89 9.21
CA VAL A 162 -0.63 -10.51 8.76
C VAL A 162 -0.88 -9.63 9.98
N GLN A 163 0.01 -8.68 10.24
CA GLN A 163 -0.18 -7.66 11.27
C GLN A 163 -1.16 -6.61 10.76
N GLY A 164 -2.23 -6.37 11.52
CA GLY A 164 -3.27 -5.40 11.13
C GLY A 164 -4.15 -5.85 9.96
N GLY A 165 -4.65 -7.09 9.99
CA GLY A 165 -5.42 -7.73 8.92
C GLY A 165 -6.71 -7.04 8.47
N ALA A 166 -7.17 -6.01 9.19
CA ALA A 166 -8.34 -5.21 8.78
C ALA A 166 -7.97 -3.84 8.17
N GLY A 167 -6.67 -3.55 7.97
CA GLY A 167 -6.20 -2.39 7.22
C GLY A 167 -6.22 -2.67 5.71
N GLY A 168 -6.05 -1.65 4.86
CA GLY A 168 -6.08 -1.81 3.39
C GLY A 168 -5.14 -2.89 2.90
N VAL A 169 -3.82 -2.72 3.08
CA VAL A 169 -2.81 -3.73 2.69
C VAL A 169 -2.99 -5.04 3.46
N GLY A 170 -3.36 -4.98 4.75
CA GLY A 170 -3.56 -6.17 5.58
C GLY A 170 -4.70 -7.06 5.07
N SER A 171 -5.86 -6.48 4.75
CA SER A 171 -7.00 -7.24 4.23
C SER A 171 -6.73 -7.82 2.85
N ALA A 172 -6.07 -7.06 1.98
CA ALA A 172 -5.61 -7.56 0.69
C ALA A 172 -4.63 -8.72 0.84
N ALA A 173 -3.66 -8.62 1.77
CA ALA A 173 -2.73 -9.70 2.06
C ALA A 173 -3.42 -10.96 2.60
N CYS A 174 -4.41 -10.81 3.48
CA CYS A 174 -5.22 -11.94 3.96
C CYS A 174 -5.92 -12.65 2.81
N TRP A 175 -6.59 -11.89 1.97
CA TRP A 175 -7.34 -12.43 0.84
C TRP A 175 -6.43 -13.13 -0.18
N LEU A 176 -5.38 -12.46 -0.63
CA LEU A 176 -4.44 -12.98 -1.61
C LEU A 176 -3.74 -14.24 -1.12
N ALA A 177 -3.19 -14.23 0.12
CA ALA A 177 -2.48 -15.36 0.68
C ALA A 177 -3.41 -16.58 0.88
N SER A 178 -4.64 -16.37 1.38
CA SER A 178 -5.60 -17.46 1.56
C SER A 178 -6.00 -18.09 0.23
N ARG A 179 -6.20 -17.29 -0.82
CA ARG A 179 -6.52 -17.77 -2.17
C ARG A 179 -5.33 -18.47 -2.84
N ALA A 180 -4.12 -18.10 -2.48
CA ALA A 180 -2.90 -18.81 -2.91
C ALA A 180 -2.67 -20.14 -2.14
N GLY A 181 -3.57 -20.52 -1.23
CA GLY A 181 -3.49 -21.78 -0.48
C GLY A 181 -2.62 -21.71 0.77
N ALA A 182 -2.27 -20.53 1.26
CA ALA A 182 -1.60 -20.36 2.54
C ALA A 182 -2.59 -20.43 3.71
N ARG A 183 -2.09 -20.85 4.88
CA ARG A 183 -2.81 -20.72 6.16
C ARG A 183 -2.51 -19.35 6.73
N VAL A 184 -3.52 -18.48 6.80
CA VAL A 184 -3.35 -17.07 7.18
C VAL A 184 -3.86 -16.83 8.60
N TYR A 185 -3.01 -16.28 9.46
CA TYR A 185 -3.36 -15.66 10.73
C TYR A 185 -3.35 -14.13 10.55
N ALA A 186 -4.26 -13.43 11.22
CA ALA A 186 -4.29 -11.97 11.14
C ALA A 186 -4.60 -11.33 12.49
N THR A 187 -3.80 -10.34 12.88
CA THR A 187 -4.08 -9.58 14.10
C THR A 187 -5.09 -8.47 13.83
N ALA A 188 -6.09 -8.32 14.72
CA ALA A 188 -7.00 -7.18 14.69
C ALA A 188 -7.50 -6.85 16.10
N ARG A 189 -7.63 -5.53 16.41
CA ARG A 189 -7.88 -5.03 17.77
C ARG A 189 -9.31 -5.21 18.26
N THR A 190 -10.30 -5.09 17.37
CA THR A 190 -11.72 -5.14 17.77
C THR A 190 -12.42 -6.36 17.18
N PRO A 191 -13.51 -6.86 17.81
CA PRO A 191 -14.28 -7.97 17.26
C PRO A 191 -14.73 -7.73 15.81
N GLN A 192 -15.19 -6.52 15.49
CA GLN A 192 -15.63 -6.16 14.13
C GLN A 192 -14.47 -6.27 13.12
N LYS A 193 -13.26 -5.81 13.49
CA LYS A 193 -12.08 -5.92 12.65
C LYS A 193 -11.59 -7.36 12.52
N ARG A 194 -11.78 -8.19 13.55
CA ARG A 194 -11.48 -9.62 13.45
C ARG A 194 -12.44 -10.32 12.49
N ALA A 195 -13.75 -10.08 12.63
CA ALA A 195 -14.75 -10.61 11.70
C ALA A 195 -14.48 -10.19 10.24
N TYR A 196 -14.00 -8.96 10.02
CA TYR A 196 -13.61 -8.52 8.69
C TYR A 196 -12.39 -9.28 8.16
N ALA A 197 -11.35 -9.50 8.98
CA ALA A 197 -10.18 -10.29 8.59
C ALA A 197 -10.55 -11.77 8.31
N GLU A 198 -11.51 -12.33 9.06
CA GLU A 198 -12.06 -13.68 8.83
C GLU A 198 -12.80 -13.76 7.49
N ALA A 199 -13.58 -12.74 7.14
CA ALA A 199 -14.24 -12.66 5.83
C ALA A 199 -13.22 -12.57 4.67
N MET A 200 -12.00 -12.09 4.95
CA MET A 200 -10.88 -12.11 4.00
C MET A 200 -10.10 -13.44 3.99
N GLY A 201 -10.56 -14.46 4.70
CA GLY A 201 -9.97 -15.81 4.69
C GLY A 201 -8.87 -16.05 5.73
N ALA A 202 -8.71 -15.18 6.72
CA ALA A 202 -7.74 -15.34 7.79
C ALA A 202 -8.37 -15.96 9.06
N ILE A 203 -7.53 -16.58 9.89
CA ILE A 203 -7.84 -16.90 11.28
C ILE A 203 -7.47 -15.68 12.11
N ALA A 204 -8.48 -14.91 12.54
CA ALA A 204 -8.25 -13.67 13.25
C ALA A 204 -7.88 -13.90 14.73
N VAL A 205 -6.89 -13.14 15.19
CA VAL A 205 -6.38 -13.18 16.56
C VAL A 205 -6.25 -11.76 17.12
N GLU A 206 -6.16 -11.65 18.42
CA GLU A 206 -5.84 -10.37 19.08
C GLU A 206 -4.37 -9.99 18.86
N PRO A 207 -4.02 -8.69 18.95
CA PRO A 207 -2.64 -8.26 18.98
C PRO A 207 -1.84 -9.02 20.06
N ASP A 208 -0.59 -9.34 19.77
CA ASP A 208 0.34 -10.08 20.63
C ASP A 208 -0.09 -11.51 21.01
N ALA A 209 -1.17 -12.03 20.46
CA ALA A 209 -1.64 -13.37 20.73
C ALA A 209 -0.58 -14.42 20.38
N ARG A 210 -0.44 -15.43 21.24
CA ARG A 210 0.37 -16.61 20.93
C ARG A 210 -0.33 -17.43 19.86
N LEU A 211 0.32 -17.59 18.72
CA LEU A 211 -0.19 -18.47 17.65
C LEU A 211 -0.03 -19.95 18.05
N PRO A 212 -0.89 -20.86 17.55
CA PRO A 212 -0.79 -22.29 17.79
C PRO A 212 0.47 -22.91 17.19
N GLU A 213 1.05 -22.27 16.19
CA GLU A 213 2.24 -22.72 15.48
C GLU A 213 3.13 -21.54 15.06
N ARG A 214 4.38 -21.81 14.67
CA ARG A 214 5.27 -20.83 14.07
C ARG A 214 4.89 -20.62 12.60
N VAL A 215 5.06 -19.38 12.11
CA VAL A 215 4.74 -19.02 10.73
C VAL A 215 6.00 -18.92 9.86
N ASP A 216 5.82 -19.11 8.57
CA ASP A 216 6.88 -19.02 7.57
C ASP A 216 7.17 -17.57 7.20
N VAL A 217 6.10 -16.75 7.10
CA VAL A 217 6.14 -15.36 6.69
C VAL A 217 5.30 -14.49 7.63
N VAL A 218 5.80 -13.29 7.92
CA VAL A 218 5.03 -12.20 8.53
C VAL A 218 4.96 -11.03 7.55
N VAL A 219 3.75 -10.54 7.30
CA VAL A 219 3.47 -9.30 6.58
C VAL A 219 3.16 -8.22 7.61
N ASP A 220 4.00 -7.18 7.71
CA ASP A 220 3.89 -6.15 8.72
C ASP A 220 3.87 -4.74 8.11
N THR A 221 2.79 -4.00 8.34
CA THR A 221 2.61 -2.61 7.93
C THR A 221 2.53 -1.65 9.12
N ILE A 222 2.67 -2.18 10.35
CA ILE A 222 2.48 -1.45 11.60
C ILE A 222 3.82 -0.97 12.15
N GLY A 223 4.85 -1.83 12.15
CA GLY A 223 6.20 -1.46 12.55
C GLY A 223 6.47 -1.66 14.05
N GLU A 224 6.87 -0.60 14.74
CA GLU A 224 7.43 -0.66 16.10
C GLU A 224 6.57 -1.46 17.09
N ALA A 225 5.28 -1.19 17.16
CA ALA A 225 4.39 -1.85 18.11
C ALA A 225 4.21 -3.37 17.86
N THR A 226 4.44 -3.85 16.64
CA THR A 226 4.27 -5.26 16.26
C THR A 226 5.58 -6.01 16.06
N TRP A 227 6.71 -5.30 15.97
CA TRP A 227 8.01 -5.84 15.61
C TRP A 227 8.41 -7.07 16.42
N LYS A 228 8.39 -6.94 17.76
CA LYS A 228 8.75 -8.02 18.68
C LYS A 228 7.84 -9.25 18.52
N HIS A 229 6.55 -9.03 18.35
CA HIS A 229 5.58 -10.10 18.10
C HIS A 229 5.83 -10.78 16.75
N SER A 230 6.04 -9.98 15.70
CA SER A 230 6.35 -10.47 14.35
C SER A 230 7.56 -11.39 14.35
N LEU A 231 8.67 -10.99 14.97
CA LEU A 231 9.86 -11.84 15.06
C LEU A 231 9.66 -13.09 15.92
N ARG A 232 8.87 -13.00 17.00
CA ARG A 232 8.57 -14.16 17.87
C ARG A 232 7.71 -15.22 17.18
N CYS A 233 6.84 -14.82 16.28
CA CYS A 233 5.96 -15.75 15.57
C CYS A 233 6.67 -16.54 14.47
N LEU A 234 7.79 -16.05 13.95
CA LEU A 234 8.53 -16.71 12.88
C LEU A 234 9.18 -18.02 13.34
N ARG A 235 9.18 -19.03 12.46
CA ARG A 235 10.05 -20.20 12.60
C ARG A 235 11.53 -19.83 12.30
N PRO A 236 12.50 -20.67 12.67
CA PRO A 236 13.86 -20.50 12.16
C PRO A 236 13.89 -20.42 10.62
N GLY A 237 14.66 -19.48 10.07
CA GLY A 237 14.72 -19.20 8.65
C GLY A 237 13.49 -18.50 8.06
N GLY A 238 12.53 -18.08 8.89
CA GLY A 238 11.33 -17.36 8.46
C GLY A 238 11.60 -15.94 8.02
N THR A 239 10.62 -15.33 7.38
CA THR A 239 10.75 -14.01 6.74
C THR A 239 9.73 -13.03 7.30
N VAL A 240 10.16 -11.82 7.70
CA VAL A 240 9.28 -10.67 7.89
C VAL A 240 9.43 -9.71 6.72
N VAL A 241 8.31 -9.33 6.11
CA VAL A 241 8.25 -8.30 5.05
C VAL A 241 7.57 -7.06 5.62
N LEU A 242 8.22 -5.91 5.47
CA LEU A 242 7.79 -4.63 5.99
C LEU A 242 7.37 -3.69 4.85
N CYS A 243 6.22 -3.08 4.99
CA CYS A 243 5.79 -1.98 4.13
C CYS A 243 5.04 -0.93 4.94
N GLY A 244 5.77 -0.14 5.66
CA GLY A 244 5.21 0.91 6.52
C GLY A 244 5.60 0.76 7.99
N ALA A 245 5.36 1.84 8.72
CA ALA A 245 5.71 1.98 10.13
C ALA A 245 4.68 2.87 10.85
N THR A 246 3.39 2.51 10.76
CA THR A 246 2.29 3.36 11.23
C THR A 246 2.30 3.59 12.75
N SER A 247 2.99 2.74 13.51
CA SER A 247 3.16 2.87 14.97
C SER A 247 4.53 3.40 15.39
N GLY A 248 5.42 3.67 14.45
CA GLY A 248 6.80 4.08 14.67
C GLY A 248 7.79 3.24 13.87
N GLY A 249 8.94 3.84 13.55
CA GLY A 249 9.96 3.27 12.66
C GLY A 249 11.25 2.83 13.37
N SER A 250 11.32 2.91 14.71
CA SER A 250 12.55 2.67 15.47
C SER A 250 12.36 1.62 16.57
N PRO A 251 11.96 0.37 16.22
CA PRO A 251 11.82 -0.70 17.20
C PRO A 251 13.19 -1.13 17.75
N ASP A 252 13.19 -1.78 18.92
CA ASP A 252 14.35 -2.56 19.39
C ASP A 252 14.65 -3.63 18.31
N PRO A 253 15.86 -3.64 17.72
CA PRO A 253 16.16 -4.49 16.56
C PRO A 253 16.12 -5.99 16.84
N GLU A 254 16.16 -6.45 18.11
CA GLU A 254 16.14 -7.88 18.49
C GLU A 254 17.23 -8.69 17.75
N LEU A 255 18.44 -8.12 17.61
CA LEU A 255 19.50 -8.70 16.77
C LEU A 255 19.87 -10.14 17.17
N LEU A 256 19.88 -10.45 18.48
CA LEU A 256 20.13 -11.83 18.95
C LEU A 256 19.12 -12.82 18.35
N ARG A 257 17.85 -12.44 18.28
CA ARG A 257 16.80 -13.27 17.67
C ARG A 257 16.99 -13.37 16.18
N VAL A 258 17.26 -12.24 15.50
CA VAL A 258 17.43 -12.21 14.05
C VAL A 258 18.54 -13.13 13.61
N PHE A 259 19.76 -13.04 14.18
CA PHE A 259 20.85 -13.90 13.71
C PHE A 259 20.72 -15.34 14.21
N TYR A 260 20.32 -15.57 15.48
CA TYR A 260 20.23 -16.92 16.04
C TYR A 260 19.15 -17.78 15.34
N GLN A 261 18.03 -17.16 15.00
CA GLN A 261 16.95 -17.81 14.25
C GLN A 261 17.14 -17.72 12.73
N GLN A 262 18.20 -17.09 12.24
CA GLN A 262 18.50 -16.90 10.82
C GLN A 262 17.33 -16.27 10.07
N LEU A 263 16.70 -15.25 10.68
CA LEU A 263 15.52 -14.59 10.10
C LEU A 263 15.88 -13.68 8.92
N ARG A 264 14.98 -13.58 7.97
CA ARG A 264 15.07 -12.63 6.86
C ARG A 264 14.18 -11.42 7.15
N VAL A 265 14.75 -10.22 7.04
CA VAL A 265 14.04 -8.95 7.17
C VAL A 265 14.08 -8.26 5.81
N ILE A 266 12.92 -8.06 5.20
CA ILE A 266 12.80 -7.57 3.82
C ILE A 266 11.91 -6.34 3.80
N GLY A 267 12.41 -5.23 3.22
CA GLY A 267 11.63 -4.06 2.90
C GLY A 267 10.83 -4.25 1.60
N SER A 268 9.66 -3.61 1.52
CA SER A 268 8.81 -3.56 0.33
C SER A 268 8.16 -2.18 0.24
N THR A 269 7.89 -1.70 -0.96
CA THR A 269 7.12 -0.48 -1.19
C THR A 269 6.34 -0.59 -2.48
N ALA A 270 5.08 -0.17 -2.47
CA ALA A 270 4.18 -0.18 -3.63
C ALA A 270 4.25 -1.51 -4.43
N CYS A 271 4.05 -1.45 -5.71
CA CYS A 271 4.27 -2.55 -6.67
C CYS A 271 4.76 -1.99 -8.01
N THR A 272 5.32 -2.84 -8.84
CA THR A 272 5.62 -2.50 -10.23
C THR A 272 4.36 -2.55 -11.09
N LEU A 273 4.40 -1.90 -12.25
CA LEU A 273 3.32 -2.00 -13.24
C LEU A 273 3.10 -3.45 -13.72
N VAL A 274 4.16 -4.26 -13.77
CA VAL A 274 4.07 -5.68 -14.13
C VAL A 274 3.31 -6.46 -13.07
N GLU A 275 3.58 -6.20 -11.79
CA GLU A 275 2.87 -6.84 -10.65
C GLU A 275 1.39 -6.42 -10.58
N LEU A 276 1.07 -5.16 -10.94
CA LEU A 276 -0.31 -4.71 -11.01
C LEU A 276 -1.11 -5.42 -12.13
N LYS A 277 -0.45 -5.77 -13.22
CA LYS A 277 -1.09 -6.47 -14.36
C LYS A 277 -1.20 -7.99 -14.16
N ALA A 278 -0.46 -8.56 -13.21
CA ALA A 278 -0.45 -10.00 -12.90
C ALA A 278 -1.67 -10.42 -12.07
#